data_59312d3aa60650898a3965826ac64452
#
_entry.id   59312d3aa60650898a3965826ac64452
#
_cell.length_a   1.000
_cell.length_b   1.000
_cell.length_c   1.000
_cell.angle_alpha   90.00
_cell.angle_beta   90.00
_cell.angle_gamma   90.00
#
_symmetry.space_group_name_H-M   'P 1'
#
loop_
_entity.id
_entity.type
_entity.pdbx_description
1 polymer ?
#
loop_
_entity_poly.entity_id
_entity_poly.type
_entity_poly.pdbx_seq_one_letter_code
_entity_poly.pdbx_strand_id
1 'polypeptide(L)'
;MSERILIVRLGSLGDIVHTLPVISALKRAMPHSQIDWIVDERNRAILELTQGLNRLIVLPTRAKSIIGTWKILRELRQQHYDAALDLQGLMKSAVVARVSGAKRIIGFSREHLRESAARLFYTEVCAPSNKPHVIDKNLSGAAAVGADVTLKEFPISVPVSAKPAELRSQLGLQPSTDYVLLNPGAAWP
;
A
#
# COMPACT_ATOMS: atom_id res chain seq x y z
N MET A 1 -14.42 19.19 5.20
CA MET A 1 -14.06 18.71 3.84
C MET A 1 -13.44 17.34 3.97
N SER A 2 -13.77 16.42 3.08
CA SER A 2 -13.17 15.06 3.08
C SER A 2 -11.76 15.17 2.54
N GLU A 3 -10.76 14.75 3.32
CA GLU A 3 -9.37 14.72 2.87
C GLU A 3 -9.16 13.62 1.83
N ARG A 4 -8.38 13.93 0.78
CA ARG A 4 -7.98 12.97 -0.25
C ARG A 4 -6.51 12.59 -0.09
N ILE A 5 -6.26 11.31 0.16
CA ILE A 5 -4.93 10.80 0.44
C ILE A 5 -4.56 9.76 -0.60
N LEU A 6 -3.39 9.93 -1.21
CA LEU A 6 -2.78 8.95 -2.10
C LEU A 6 -1.71 8.16 -1.36
N ILE A 7 -1.84 6.85 -1.31
CA ILE A 7 -0.78 5.95 -0.86
C ILE A 7 0.02 5.48 -2.10
N VAL A 8 1.32 5.69 -2.08
CA VAL A 8 2.25 5.23 -3.12
C VAL A 8 3.07 4.07 -2.57
N ARG A 9 2.67 2.84 -2.94
CA ARG A 9 3.38 1.60 -2.64
C ARG A 9 3.19 0.62 -3.79
N LEU A 10 4.20 0.50 -4.64
CA LEU A 10 4.10 -0.26 -5.89
C LEU A 10 4.35 -1.76 -5.69
N GLY A 11 5.13 -2.14 -4.70
CA GLY A 11 5.53 -3.51 -4.35
C GLY A 11 6.63 -3.49 -3.30
N SER A 12 7.19 -4.62 -2.84
CA SER A 12 6.77 -6.00 -3.13
C SER A 12 5.48 -6.40 -2.41
N LEU A 13 5.00 -7.65 -2.62
CA LEU A 13 3.79 -8.16 -1.95
C LEU A 13 3.87 -8.04 -0.43
N GLY A 14 4.97 -8.52 0.18
CA GLY A 14 5.18 -8.43 1.63
C GLY A 14 5.20 -6.99 2.13
N ASP A 15 5.84 -6.09 1.38
CA ASP A 15 5.86 -4.67 1.71
C ASP A 15 4.47 -4.04 1.66
N ILE A 16 3.62 -4.45 0.71
CA ILE A 16 2.23 -3.99 0.61
C ILE A 16 1.45 -4.46 1.84
N VAL A 17 1.55 -5.74 2.20
CA VAL A 17 0.90 -6.28 3.41
C VAL A 17 1.32 -5.49 4.65
N HIS A 18 2.61 -5.21 4.82
CA HIS A 18 3.13 -4.39 5.92
C HIS A 18 2.65 -2.92 5.89
N THR A 19 2.09 -2.47 4.78
CA THR A 19 1.57 -1.11 4.63
C THR A 19 0.05 -1.03 4.89
N LEU A 20 -0.67 -2.15 4.85
CA LEU A 20 -2.13 -2.15 5.04
C LEU A 20 -2.62 -1.48 6.34
N PRO A 21 -1.93 -1.60 7.48
CA PRO A 21 -2.34 -0.90 8.70
C PRO A 21 -2.45 0.62 8.59
N VAL A 22 -1.75 1.22 7.61
CA VAL A 22 -1.86 2.66 7.31
C VAL A 22 -3.30 3.04 6.96
N ILE A 23 -4.02 2.19 6.19
CA ILE A 23 -5.41 2.44 5.80
C ILE A 23 -6.30 2.51 7.04
N SER A 24 -6.20 1.52 7.93
CA SER A 24 -6.99 1.48 9.17
C SER A 24 -6.71 2.67 10.07
N ALA A 25 -5.43 3.04 10.22
CA ALA A 25 -5.02 4.22 10.99
C ALA A 25 -5.63 5.51 10.42
N LEU A 26 -5.53 5.71 9.09
CA LEU A 26 -6.12 6.86 8.41
C LEU A 26 -7.65 6.90 8.53
N LYS A 27 -8.33 5.76 8.36
CA LYS A 27 -9.78 5.68 8.47
C LYS A 27 -10.29 5.91 9.89
N ARG A 28 -9.55 5.49 10.92
CA ARG A 28 -9.89 5.81 12.32
C ARG A 28 -9.78 7.30 12.61
N ALA A 29 -8.68 7.92 12.17
CA ALA A 29 -8.48 9.35 12.41
C ALA A 29 -9.40 10.23 11.56
N MET A 30 -9.66 9.81 10.32
CA MET A 30 -10.39 10.56 9.31
C MET A 30 -11.41 9.64 8.60
N PRO A 31 -12.56 9.29 9.25
CA PRO A 31 -13.51 8.31 8.70
C PRO A 31 -14.06 8.65 7.32
N HIS A 32 -14.17 9.93 7.00
CA HIS A 32 -14.67 10.41 5.71
C HIS A 32 -13.58 10.66 4.66
N SER A 33 -12.31 10.39 4.97
CA SER A 33 -11.20 10.55 4.01
C SER A 33 -11.38 9.63 2.80
N GLN A 34 -10.96 10.11 1.64
CA GLN A 34 -10.85 9.29 0.43
C GLN A 34 -9.41 8.82 0.28
N ILE A 35 -9.21 7.52 0.34
CA ILE A 35 -7.90 6.89 0.27
C ILE A 35 -7.78 6.16 -1.05
N ASP A 36 -6.89 6.64 -1.91
CA ASP A 36 -6.52 5.98 -3.15
C ASP A 36 -5.15 5.31 -2.98
N TRP A 37 -4.93 4.18 -3.63
CA TRP A 37 -3.65 3.47 -3.60
C TRP A 37 -3.14 3.21 -5.00
N ILE A 38 -1.89 3.55 -5.27
CA ILE A 38 -1.22 3.23 -6.52
C ILE A 38 -0.27 2.05 -6.33
N VAL A 39 -0.41 1.03 -7.18
CA VAL A 39 0.27 -0.26 -7.08
C VAL A 39 0.72 -0.76 -8.45
N ASP A 40 1.78 -1.59 -8.48
CA ASP A 40 2.17 -2.36 -9.67
C ASP A 40 1.15 -3.49 -9.92
N GLU A 41 0.80 -3.72 -11.19
CA GLU A 41 -0.18 -4.71 -11.65
C GLU A 41 0.01 -6.10 -11.01
N ARG A 42 1.25 -6.53 -10.81
CA ARG A 42 1.57 -7.85 -10.22
C ARG A 42 1.07 -8.04 -8.79
N ASN A 43 0.87 -6.94 -8.09
CA ASN A 43 0.47 -6.95 -6.67
C ASN A 43 -0.98 -6.49 -6.45
N ARG A 44 -1.75 -6.34 -7.52
CA ARG A 44 -3.13 -5.84 -7.48
C ARG A 44 -4.03 -6.70 -6.58
N ALA A 45 -3.94 -8.03 -6.70
CA ALA A 45 -4.88 -8.97 -6.11
C ALA A 45 -5.02 -8.85 -4.57
N ILE A 46 -3.93 -8.55 -3.84
CA ILE A 46 -4.01 -8.39 -2.39
C ILE A 46 -4.79 -7.13 -1.99
N LEU A 47 -4.69 -6.07 -2.79
CA LEU A 47 -5.40 -4.81 -2.53
C LEU A 47 -6.89 -4.87 -2.91
N GLU A 48 -7.29 -5.78 -3.79
CA GLU A 48 -8.70 -6.06 -4.09
C GLU A 48 -9.42 -6.72 -2.91
N LEU A 49 -8.67 -7.38 -2.01
CA LEU A 49 -9.19 -7.95 -0.76
C LEU A 49 -9.21 -6.93 0.38
N THR A 50 -8.72 -5.71 0.14
CA THR A 50 -8.51 -4.70 1.18
C THR A 50 -9.70 -3.76 1.29
N GLN A 51 -10.20 -3.58 2.50
CA GLN A 51 -11.27 -2.64 2.81
C GLN A 51 -10.72 -1.24 3.09
N GLY A 52 -11.58 -0.23 2.92
CA GLY A 52 -11.25 1.16 3.24
C GLY A 52 -10.55 1.94 2.12
N LEU A 53 -10.22 1.31 0.98
CA LEU A 53 -9.77 2.01 -0.21
C LEU A 53 -10.96 2.56 -1.02
N ASN A 54 -10.81 3.77 -1.54
CA ASN A 54 -11.77 4.37 -2.46
C ASN A 54 -11.44 3.99 -3.92
N ARG A 55 -10.17 4.02 -4.28
CA ARG A 55 -9.69 3.67 -5.62
C ARG A 55 -8.38 2.90 -5.56
N LEU A 56 -8.28 1.86 -6.36
CA LEU A 56 -7.05 1.16 -6.65
C LEU A 56 -6.56 1.55 -8.04
N ILE A 57 -5.37 2.17 -8.10
CA ILE A 57 -4.76 2.66 -9.33
C ILE A 57 -3.63 1.73 -9.69
N VAL A 58 -3.77 1.04 -10.81
CA VAL A 58 -2.84 0.00 -11.23
C VAL A 58 -1.89 0.54 -12.27
N LEU A 59 -0.59 0.51 -11.97
CA LEU A 59 0.45 0.79 -12.96
C LEU A 59 0.84 -0.50 -13.70
N PRO A 60 0.91 -0.48 -15.03
CA PRO A 60 1.33 -1.64 -15.80
C PRO A 60 2.79 -1.99 -15.51
N THR A 61 3.08 -3.26 -15.27
CA THR A 61 4.41 -3.78 -14.91
C THR A 61 5.44 -3.58 -16.02
N ARG A 62 5.01 -3.68 -17.26
CA ARG A 62 5.86 -3.47 -18.44
C ARG A 62 5.44 -2.18 -19.11
N ALA A 63 6.42 -1.39 -19.52
CA ALA A 63 6.22 -0.17 -20.32
C ALA A 63 5.65 -0.50 -21.73
N LYS A 64 4.60 -1.34 -21.80
CA LYS A 64 3.89 -1.63 -23.06
C LYS A 64 3.19 -0.40 -23.64
N SER A 65 3.00 0.64 -22.82
CA SER A 65 2.48 1.92 -23.29
C SER A 65 2.94 3.05 -22.38
N ILE A 66 3.93 3.79 -22.83
CA ILE A 66 4.29 5.09 -22.25
C ILE A 66 3.05 5.99 -22.20
N ILE A 67 2.23 5.94 -23.24
CA ILE A 67 0.95 6.69 -23.34
C ILE A 67 -0.02 6.28 -22.21
N GLY A 68 -0.17 4.99 -21.94
CA GLY A 68 -1.05 4.50 -20.86
C GLY A 68 -0.60 4.98 -19.48
N THR A 69 0.71 4.95 -19.21
CA THR A 69 1.28 5.46 -17.95
C THR A 69 1.05 6.97 -17.82
N TRP A 70 1.26 7.75 -18.90
CA TRP A 70 1.00 9.18 -18.90
C TRP A 70 -0.46 9.52 -18.66
N LYS A 71 -1.40 8.74 -19.22
CA LYS A 71 -2.83 8.91 -18.98
C LYS A 71 -3.16 8.72 -17.50
N ILE A 72 -2.65 7.66 -16.87
CA ILE A 72 -2.85 7.39 -15.44
C ILE A 72 -2.28 8.52 -14.59
N LEU A 73 -1.06 8.99 -14.88
CA LEU A 73 -0.45 10.08 -14.13
C LEU A 73 -1.19 11.42 -14.28
N ARG A 74 -1.74 11.68 -15.46
CA ARG A 74 -2.60 12.85 -15.71
C ARG A 74 -3.91 12.76 -14.92
N GLU A 75 -4.53 11.59 -14.88
CA GLU A 75 -5.75 11.34 -14.10
C GLU A 75 -5.51 11.50 -12.59
N LEU A 76 -4.35 11.05 -12.09
CA LEU A 76 -3.94 11.30 -10.70
C LEU A 76 -3.95 12.78 -10.35
N ARG A 77 -3.36 13.61 -11.21
CA ARG A 77 -3.27 15.06 -10.98
C ARG A 77 -4.62 15.74 -10.92
N GLN A 78 -5.63 15.22 -11.60
CA GLN A 78 -7.00 15.76 -11.59
C GLN A 78 -7.76 15.44 -10.30
N GLN A 79 -7.24 14.56 -9.44
CA GLN A 79 -7.91 14.18 -8.18
C GLN A 79 -7.71 15.18 -7.06
N HIS A 80 -6.76 16.13 -7.19
CA HIS A 80 -6.48 17.16 -6.20
C HIS A 80 -6.25 16.60 -4.79
N TYR A 81 -5.28 15.68 -4.65
CA TYR A 81 -4.92 15.08 -3.37
C TYR A 81 -4.42 16.14 -2.37
N ASP A 82 -4.86 16.05 -1.12
CA ASP A 82 -4.36 16.86 -0.02
C ASP A 82 -2.98 16.35 0.44
N ALA A 83 -2.79 15.03 0.46
CA ALA A 83 -1.51 14.40 0.78
C ALA A 83 -1.22 13.19 -0.12
N ALA A 84 0.05 12.99 -0.46
CA ALA A 84 0.58 11.76 -1.04
C ALA A 84 1.63 11.18 -0.11
N LEU A 85 1.44 9.93 0.33
CA LEU A 85 2.34 9.20 1.20
C LEU A 85 3.19 8.26 0.36
N ASP A 86 4.46 8.59 0.12
CA ASP A 86 5.41 7.65 -0.49
C ASP A 86 6.02 6.74 0.59
N LEU A 87 5.44 5.56 0.71
CA LEU A 87 5.85 4.55 1.68
C LEU A 87 6.83 3.53 1.10
N GLN A 88 7.31 3.76 -0.13
CA GLN A 88 8.29 2.90 -0.79
C GLN A 88 9.72 3.44 -0.69
N GLY A 89 9.92 4.73 -0.88
CA GLY A 89 11.21 5.37 -0.76
C GLY A 89 12.18 5.09 -1.91
N LEU A 90 11.67 4.91 -3.13
CA LEU A 90 12.43 4.78 -4.37
C LEU A 90 12.19 6.00 -5.27
N MET A 91 13.12 6.31 -6.17
CA MET A 91 12.97 7.39 -7.15
C MET A 91 11.67 7.26 -7.95
N LYS A 92 11.35 6.04 -8.40
CA LYS A 92 10.13 5.76 -9.17
C LYS A 92 8.87 6.14 -8.39
N SER A 93 8.76 5.76 -7.13
CA SER A 93 7.60 6.07 -6.29
C SER A 93 7.53 7.54 -5.93
N ALA A 94 8.68 8.17 -5.65
CA ALA A 94 8.76 9.60 -5.36
C ALA A 94 8.33 10.47 -6.56
N VAL A 95 8.73 10.10 -7.77
CA VAL A 95 8.26 10.77 -9.00
C VAL A 95 6.74 10.62 -9.16
N VAL A 96 6.19 9.42 -8.94
CA VAL A 96 4.73 9.20 -8.98
C VAL A 96 4.02 10.08 -7.97
N ALA A 97 4.50 10.12 -6.71
CA ALA A 97 3.95 10.99 -5.68
C ALA A 97 4.02 12.48 -6.10
N ARG A 98 5.12 12.92 -6.70
CA ARG A 98 5.30 14.32 -7.15
C ARG A 98 4.37 14.68 -8.30
N VAL A 99 4.20 13.77 -9.27
CA VAL A 99 3.34 13.98 -10.44
C VAL A 99 1.86 13.98 -10.07
N SER A 100 1.45 13.32 -8.96
CA SER A 100 0.07 13.35 -8.48
C SER A 100 -0.45 14.77 -8.22
N GLY A 101 0.45 15.74 -8.03
CA GLY A 101 0.10 17.12 -7.73
C GLY A 101 -0.48 17.32 -6.33
N ALA A 102 -0.28 16.36 -5.42
CA ALA A 102 -0.69 16.50 -4.02
C ALA A 102 -0.08 17.75 -3.37
N LYS A 103 -0.85 18.41 -2.50
CA LYS A 103 -0.41 19.61 -1.77
C LYS A 103 0.78 19.31 -0.84
N ARG A 104 0.71 18.15 -0.17
CA ARG A 104 1.75 17.62 0.73
C ARG A 104 2.26 16.31 0.16
N ILE A 105 3.57 16.20 -0.02
CA ILE A 105 4.22 14.97 -0.48
C ILE A 105 5.12 14.51 0.64
N ILE A 106 4.71 13.45 1.30
CA ILE A 106 5.31 12.95 2.53
C ILE A 106 6.06 11.65 2.20
N GLY A 107 7.32 11.61 2.56
CA GLY A 107 8.14 10.40 2.46
C GLY A 107 9.07 10.29 3.65
N PHE A 108 9.93 9.28 3.66
CA PHE A 108 10.85 9.05 4.76
C PHE A 108 12.05 10.01 4.72
N SER A 109 12.65 10.25 5.89
CA SER A 109 13.94 10.92 6.00
C SER A 109 15.04 10.11 5.30
N ARG A 110 16.12 10.79 4.91
CA ARG A 110 17.15 10.27 4.00
C ARG A 110 17.75 8.93 4.47
N GLU A 111 17.97 8.76 5.75
CA GLU A 111 18.51 7.54 6.38
C GLU A 111 17.56 6.33 6.30
N HIS A 112 16.28 6.56 6.06
CA HIS A 112 15.27 5.53 5.94
C HIS A 112 14.84 5.25 4.49
N LEU A 113 15.45 5.93 3.51
CA LEU A 113 15.19 5.70 2.08
C LEU A 113 16.09 4.58 1.54
N ARG A 114 15.55 3.80 0.58
CA ARG A 114 16.36 2.89 -0.22
C ARG A 114 17.20 3.63 -1.25
N GLU A 115 16.64 4.71 -1.81
CA GLU A 115 17.30 5.61 -2.75
C GLU A 115 17.24 7.04 -2.19
N SER A 116 18.34 7.53 -1.66
CA SER A 116 18.40 8.81 -0.95
C SER A 116 18.00 10.02 -1.81
N ALA A 117 18.13 9.90 -3.14
CA ALA A 117 17.71 10.94 -4.08
C ALA A 117 16.18 11.14 -4.12
N ALA A 118 15.38 10.14 -3.70
CA ALA A 118 13.93 10.27 -3.61
C ALA A 118 13.50 11.44 -2.70
N ARG A 119 14.34 11.79 -1.70
CA ARG A 119 14.12 12.92 -0.79
C ARG A 119 13.85 14.25 -1.50
N LEU A 120 14.41 14.44 -2.68
CA LEU A 120 14.27 15.69 -3.45
C LEU A 120 12.83 15.97 -3.92
N PHE A 121 11.98 14.95 -3.93
CA PHE A 121 10.58 15.04 -4.39
C PHE A 121 9.59 15.31 -3.27
N TYR A 122 10.00 15.19 -1.99
CA TYR A 122 9.11 15.34 -0.84
C TYR A 122 9.08 16.77 -0.34
N THR A 123 7.87 17.26 -0.04
CA THR A 123 7.68 18.53 0.65
C THR A 123 7.88 18.39 2.15
N GLU A 124 7.56 17.20 2.69
CA GLU A 124 7.67 16.88 4.09
C GLU A 124 8.33 15.50 4.28
N VAL A 125 8.91 15.29 5.45
CA VAL A 125 9.49 13.99 5.80
C VAL A 125 8.92 13.48 7.12
N CYS A 126 8.66 12.19 7.17
CA CYS A 126 8.48 11.48 8.43
C CYS A 126 9.78 10.79 8.83
N ALA A 127 10.11 10.87 10.11
CA ALA A 127 11.26 10.20 10.71
C ALA A 127 10.73 9.10 11.64
N PRO A 128 10.76 7.83 11.20
CA PRO A 128 10.44 6.72 12.08
C PRO A 128 11.52 6.65 13.21
N SER A 129 11.17 5.97 14.30
CA SER A 129 12.13 5.69 15.37
C SER A 129 13.36 4.94 14.84
N ASN A 130 14.47 5.00 15.58
CA ASN A 130 15.70 4.33 15.18
C ASN A 130 15.48 2.81 15.03
N LYS A 131 15.77 2.23 13.85
CA LYS A 131 15.53 0.81 13.48
C LYS A 131 14.09 0.32 13.71
N PRO A 132 13.08 0.97 13.15
CA PRO A 132 11.70 0.57 13.34
C PRO A 132 11.40 -0.75 12.64
N HIS A 133 10.45 -1.51 13.18
CA HIS A 133 9.81 -2.56 12.38
C HIS A 133 9.17 -1.93 11.12
N VAL A 134 9.14 -2.65 9.99
CA VAL A 134 8.65 -2.12 8.71
C VAL A 134 7.21 -1.58 8.78
N ILE A 135 6.35 -2.18 9.59
CA ILE A 135 4.98 -1.70 9.83
C ILE A 135 5.02 -0.33 10.52
N ASP A 136 5.82 -0.17 11.57
CA ASP A 136 5.94 1.09 12.31
C ASP A 136 6.56 2.19 11.46
N LYS A 137 7.50 1.81 10.60
CA LYS A 137 8.04 2.71 9.59
C LYS A 137 6.94 3.22 8.66
N ASN A 138 6.09 2.35 8.12
CA ASN A 138 5.00 2.75 7.24
C ASN A 138 3.96 3.60 7.97
N LEU A 139 3.63 3.23 9.21
CA LEU A 139 2.69 3.97 10.05
C LEU A 139 3.17 5.40 10.38
N SER A 140 4.49 5.66 10.42
CA SER A 140 5.00 7.02 10.61
C SER A 140 4.55 7.98 9.50
N GLY A 141 4.30 7.47 8.28
CA GLY A 141 3.69 8.25 7.20
C GLY A 141 2.23 8.64 7.49
N ALA A 142 1.46 7.75 8.10
CA ALA A 142 0.09 8.07 8.55
C ALA A 142 0.10 9.06 9.72
N ALA A 143 1.03 8.90 10.67
CA ALA A 143 1.21 9.83 11.79
C ALA A 143 1.52 11.26 11.31
N ALA A 144 2.25 11.42 10.21
CA ALA A 144 2.58 12.72 9.62
C ALA A 144 1.34 13.48 9.10
N VAL A 145 0.22 12.80 8.86
CA VAL A 145 -1.08 13.41 8.53
C VAL A 145 -2.05 13.39 9.71
N GLY A 146 -1.57 13.13 10.92
CA GLY A 146 -2.36 13.22 12.16
C GLY A 146 -3.10 11.93 12.54
N ALA A 147 -2.80 10.78 11.94
CA ALA A 147 -3.40 9.52 12.33
C ALA A 147 -2.82 8.96 13.63
N ASP A 148 -3.68 8.40 14.48
CA ASP A 148 -3.24 7.56 15.60
C ASP A 148 -2.77 6.20 15.07
N VAL A 149 -1.52 5.85 15.40
CA VAL A 149 -0.82 4.67 14.88
C VAL A 149 -0.57 3.60 15.95
N THR A 150 -1.20 3.71 17.11
CA THR A 150 -1.05 2.77 18.23
C THR A 150 -1.58 1.38 17.90
N LEU A 151 -2.68 1.31 17.13
CA LEU A 151 -3.31 0.05 16.72
C LEU A 151 -2.87 -0.36 15.31
N LYS A 152 -2.45 -1.63 15.19
CA LYS A 152 -2.01 -2.24 13.93
C LYS A 152 -3.07 -3.21 13.40
N GLU A 153 -4.05 -2.68 12.69
CA GLU A 153 -5.15 -3.47 12.11
C GLU A 153 -4.95 -3.65 10.61
N PHE A 154 -5.16 -4.87 10.14
CA PHE A 154 -5.06 -5.23 8.74
C PHE A 154 -6.46 -5.31 8.13
N PRO A 155 -6.87 -4.36 7.28
CA PRO A 155 -8.23 -4.29 6.74
C PRO A 155 -8.40 -5.25 5.55
N ILE A 156 -8.17 -6.55 5.77
CA ILE A 156 -8.31 -7.59 4.76
C ILE A 156 -9.63 -8.33 5.00
N SER A 157 -10.41 -8.49 3.93
CA SER A 157 -11.60 -9.33 3.90
C SER A 157 -11.40 -10.44 2.87
N VAL A 158 -11.19 -11.66 3.38
CA VAL A 158 -11.06 -12.83 2.52
C VAL A 158 -12.45 -13.38 2.23
N PRO A 159 -12.88 -13.48 0.95
CA PRO A 159 -14.18 -14.04 0.61
C PRO A 159 -14.24 -15.52 1.02
N VAL A 160 -15.41 -15.92 1.49
CA VAL A 160 -15.67 -17.35 1.78
C VAL A 160 -15.51 -18.14 0.48
N SER A 161 -14.72 -19.20 0.54
CA SER A 161 -14.43 -20.05 -0.62
C SER A 161 -14.84 -21.49 -0.32
N ALA A 162 -15.41 -22.19 -1.30
CA ALA A 162 -15.65 -23.62 -1.23
C ALA A 162 -14.38 -24.48 -1.36
N LYS A 163 -13.28 -23.90 -1.88
CA LYS A 163 -12.03 -24.64 -2.14
C LYS A 163 -11.46 -25.41 -0.95
N PRO A 164 -11.47 -24.90 0.29
CA PRO A 164 -10.99 -25.69 1.43
C PRO A 164 -11.82 -26.97 1.66
N ALA A 165 -13.14 -26.90 1.48
CA ALA A 165 -14.01 -28.07 1.62
C ALA A 165 -13.80 -29.06 0.46
N GLU A 166 -13.69 -28.57 -0.76
CA GLU A 166 -13.39 -29.36 -1.95
C GLU A 166 -12.05 -30.11 -1.80
N LEU A 167 -11.01 -29.40 -1.36
CA LEU A 167 -9.69 -29.98 -1.14
C LEU A 167 -9.70 -31.06 -0.06
N ARG A 168 -10.40 -30.82 1.06
CA ARG A 168 -10.60 -31.83 2.12
C ARG A 168 -11.29 -33.08 1.57
N SER A 169 -12.35 -32.91 0.77
CA SER A 169 -13.05 -34.01 0.14
C SER A 169 -12.15 -34.82 -0.80
N GLN A 170 -11.36 -34.13 -1.64
CA GLN A 170 -10.41 -34.77 -2.57
C GLN A 170 -9.33 -35.57 -1.83
N LEU A 171 -8.90 -35.10 -0.64
CA LEU A 171 -7.89 -35.76 0.19
C LEU A 171 -8.48 -36.79 1.15
N GLY A 172 -9.80 -37.02 1.14
CA GLY A 172 -10.50 -37.95 2.06
C GLY A 172 -10.45 -37.52 3.53
N LEU A 173 -10.23 -36.22 3.82
CA LEU A 173 -10.12 -35.69 5.17
C LEU A 173 -11.52 -35.42 5.75
N GLN A 174 -11.77 -35.94 6.95
CA GLN A 174 -12.98 -35.61 7.71
C GLN A 174 -12.93 -34.14 8.16
N PRO A 175 -14.09 -33.49 8.44
CA PRO A 175 -14.15 -32.11 8.91
C PRO A 175 -13.34 -31.86 10.19
N SER A 176 -13.22 -32.87 11.07
CA SER A 176 -12.49 -32.84 12.35
C SER A 176 -11.01 -33.25 12.22
N THR A 177 -10.54 -33.63 11.04
CA THR A 177 -9.15 -34.07 10.84
C THR A 177 -8.20 -32.87 10.94
N ASP A 178 -7.24 -32.94 11.84
CA ASP A 178 -6.14 -31.99 11.92
C ASP A 178 -5.21 -32.13 10.71
N TYR A 179 -4.72 -31.00 10.22
CA TYR A 179 -3.77 -31.00 9.10
C TYR A 179 -2.79 -29.85 9.25
N VAL A 180 -1.64 -30.00 8.63
CA VAL A 180 -0.61 -28.96 8.51
C VAL A 180 -0.54 -28.52 7.05
N LEU A 181 -0.69 -27.21 6.82
CA LEU A 181 -0.51 -26.63 5.50
C LEU A 181 0.92 -26.15 5.35
N LEU A 182 1.66 -26.73 4.39
CA LEU A 182 2.99 -26.27 4.03
C LEU A 182 2.90 -25.46 2.73
N ASN A 183 3.34 -24.22 2.78
CA ASN A 183 3.51 -23.38 1.59
C ASN A 183 5.00 -23.16 1.33
N PRO A 184 5.67 -24.02 0.52
CA PRO A 184 7.10 -23.91 0.26
C PRO A 184 7.42 -22.85 -0.80
N GLY A 185 6.40 -22.21 -1.38
CA GLY A 185 6.57 -21.20 -2.42
C GLY A 185 7.10 -19.88 -1.86
N ALA A 186 8.22 -19.41 -2.42
CA ALA A 186 8.72 -18.05 -2.24
C ALA A 186 9.04 -17.44 -3.61
N ALA A 187 8.86 -16.13 -3.73
CA ALA A 187 9.15 -15.41 -4.97
C ALA A 187 10.65 -15.05 -5.12
N TRP A 188 11.53 -15.83 -4.48
CA TRP A 188 12.97 -15.69 -4.66
C TRP A 188 13.44 -16.63 -5.75
N PRO A 189 14.29 -16.15 -6.67
CA PRO A 189 14.92 -17.01 -7.67
C PRO A 189 15.90 -17.99 -7.03
#